data_487e3665572552cae94c01a4d64bc93c
#
_entry.id   487e3665572552cae94c01a4d64bc93c
#
_cell.length_a   1.000
_cell.length_b   1.000
_cell.length_c   1.000
_cell.angle_alpha   90.00
_cell.angle_beta   90.00
_cell.angle_gamma   90.00
#
_symmetry.space_group_name_H-M   'P 1'
#
loop_
_entity.id
_entity.type
_entity.pdbx_description
1 polymer ?
#
loop_
_entity_poly.entity_id
_entity_poly.type
_entity_poly.pdbx_seq_one_letter_code
_entity_poly.pdbx_strand_id
1 'polypeptide(L)'
;MNSLYLKLTIPVIFTVLFFSCASVPSHNSDLNIKFQNNEQIKDQVLNDISQIQKSNDYILQPGDLLEITVFMEDGMNRILRISGNGTITFPLVGNLKISGYSVAQAEAILVRELKQFIRNPQISMLIKEYGNKTVYVLGQVKKPSAIQIPPEKALTILEAITSVGGFTDIANTSKVKVLRMENGKQKSIEVDVTQITKQGNKSLDISLMPGDIIFVPQSMF
;
A
#
# COMPACT_ATOMS: atom_id res chain seq x y z
N MET A 1 -0.46 -89.19 -8.46
CA MET A 1 0.41 -90.08 -7.68
C MET A 1 0.75 -89.38 -6.38
N ASN A 2 0.29 -90.05 -5.31
CA ASN A 2 0.77 -90.03 -3.92
C ASN A 2 0.89 -88.62 -3.19
N SER A 3 -0.03 -88.38 -2.32
CA SER A 3 -0.17 -88.88 -0.93
C SER A 3 0.94 -88.39 0.02
N LEU A 4 0.60 -87.59 1.00
CA LEU A 4 0.59 -88.09 2.38
C LEU A 4 0.05 -86.97 3.35
N TYR A 5 -0.96 -87.41 4.09
CA TYR A 5 -1.51 -86.75 5.30
C TYR A 5 -0.48 -86.76 6.42
N LEU A 6 -0.42 -85.70 7.20
CA LEU A 6 -0.09 -85.88 8.59
C LEU A 6 -0.93 -84.91 9.44
N LYS A 7 -1.86 -85.54 10.17
CA LYS A 7 -2.62 -84.92 11.31
C LYS A 7 -1.67 -84.70 12.48
N LEU A 8 -1.76 -83.59 13.12
CA LEU A 8 -1.38 -83.50 14.51
C LEU A 8 -2.33 -82.64 15.28
N THR A 9 -2.81 -83.17 16.33
CA THR A 9 -3.90 -82.81 17.23
C THR A 9 -3.39 -81.85 18.33
N ILE A 10 -4.14 -80.74 18.58
CA ILE A 10 -4.64 -80.09 19.82
C ILE A 10 -3.76 -80.17 21.10
N PRO A 11 -3.65 -79.11 21.90
CA PRO A 11 -4.73 -78.83 22.85
C PRO A 11 -5.12 -77.37 23.00
N VAL A 12 -6.43 -77.21 23.29
CA VAL A 12 -7.12 -76.05 23.77
C VAL A 12 -6.56 -75.64 25.16
N ILE A 13 -5.96 -74.48 25.24
CA ILE A 13 -5.71 -73.81 26.55
C ILE A 13 -6.63 -72.63 26.61
N PHE A 14 -7.61 -72.75 27.49
CA PHE A 14 -8.57 -71.73 27.88
C PHE A 14 -7.88 -70.76 28.85
N THR A 15 -7.37 -69.65 28.37
CA THR A 15 -6.87 -68.58 29.24
C THR A 15 -7.94 -67.50 29.32
N VAL A 16 -8.53 -67.42 30.51
CA VAL A 16 -9.41 -66.31 30.94
C VAL A 16 -8.57 -65.08 31.09
N LEU A 17 -8.75 -64.13 30.15
CA LEU A 17 -8.19 -62.79 30.28
C LEU A 17 -9.19 -61.86 30.99
N PHE A 18 -8.85 -61.46 32.20
CA PHE A 18 -9.50 -60.39 32.95
C PHE A 18 -9.53 -59.12 32.12
N PHE A 19 -10.72 -58.65 31.76
CA PHE A 19 -10.94 -57.31 31.26
C PHE A 19 -10.65 -56.32 32.39
N SER A 20 -9.46 -55.75 32.38
CA SER A 20 -9.16 -54.56 33.17
C SER A 20 -9.73 -53.37 32.42
N CYS A 21 -10.75 -52.74 32.98
CA CYS A 21 -11.35 -51.52 32.53
C CYS A 21 -10.36 -50.37 32.77
N ALA A 22 -9.50 -50.06 31.80
CA ALA A 22 -8.68 -48.89 31.84
C ALA A 22 -9.53 -47.70 31.37
N SER A 23 -9.80 -46.77 32.27
CA SER A 23 -10.44 -45.48 32.00
C SER A 23 -9.61 -44.74 30.95
N VAL A 24 -10.21 -44.47 29.78
CA VAL A 24 -9.66 -43.61 28.76
C VAL A 24 -9.64 -42.17 29.31
N PRO A 25 -8.51 -41.47 29.41
CA PRO A 25 -8.52 -40.07 29.75
C PRO A 25 -9.17 -39.29 28.58
N SER A 26 -10.20 -38.52 28.90
CA SER A 26 -10.84 -37.64 27.92
C SER A 26 -9.89 -36.54 27.52
N HIS A 27 -9.27 -36.72 26.37
CA HIS A 27 -8.37 -35.72 25.75
C HIS A 27 -9.17 -34.70 24.95
N ASN A 28 -9.96 -33.85 25.67
CA ASN A 28 -10.75 -32.78 25.07
C ASN A 28 -10.13 -31.39 25.25
N SER A 29 -8.92 -31.27 25.83
CA SER A 29 -8.28 -29.98 26.06
C SER A 29 -7.43 -29.50 24.86
N ASP A 30 -6.88 -30.41 24.04
CA ASP A 30 -5.92 -30.02 22.98
C ASP A 30 -6.59 -29.50 21.69
N LEU A 31 -7.84 -29.89 21.44
CA LEU A 31 -8.59 -29.37 20.29
C LEU A 31 -9.07 -27.94 20.48
N ASN A 32 -9.42 -27.55 21.71
CA ASN A 32 -9.89 -26.21 22.00
C ASN A 32 -8.76 -25.16 21.90
N ILE A 33 -7.53 -25.52 22.25
CA ILE A 33 -6.35 -24.64 22.13
C ILE A 33 -6.00 -24.42 20.66
N LYS A 34 -6.12 -25.43 19.80
CA LYS A 34 -5.87 -25.29 18.35
C LYS A 34 -6.92 -24.41 17.66
N PHE A 35 -8.19 -24.49 18.07
CA PHE A 35 -9.25 -23.66 17.49
C PHE A 35 -9.12 -22.18 17.94
N GLN A 36 -8.78 -21.91 19.19
CA GLN A 36 -8.54 -20.55 19.68
C GLN A 36 -7.33 -19.88 19.01
N ASN A 37 -6.24 -20.62 18.80
CA ASN A 37 -5.07 -20.10 18.08
C ASN A 37 -5.38 -19.79 16.61
N ASN A 38 -6.25 -20.55 15.96
CA ASN A 38 -6.64 -20.29 14.57
C ASN A 38 -7.53 -19.05 14.41
N GLU A 39 -8.41 -18.77 15.37
CA GLU A 39 -9.22 -17.54 15.34
C GLU A 39 -8.37 -16.30 15.58
N GLN A 40 -7.48 -16.33 16.57
CA GLN A 40 -6.56 -15.22 16.83
C GLN A 40 -5.62 -14.93 15.65
N ILE A 41 -5.10 -15.98 15.01
CA ILE A 41 -4.27 -15.82 13.79
C ILE A 41 -5.10 -15.24 12.66
N LYS A 42 -6.35 -15.69 12.50
CA LYS A 42 -7.25 -15.17 11.47
C LYS A 42 -7.57 -13.70 11.67
N ASP A 43 -7.88 -13.29 12.90
CA ASP A 43 -8.15 -11.89 13.23
C ASP A 43 -6.90 -11.01 13.07
N GLN A 44 -5.72 -11.53 13.41
CA GLN A 44 -4.45 -10.85 13.20
C GLN A 44 -4.13 -10.69 11.71
N VAL A 45 -4.30 -11.74 10.91
CA VAL A 45 -4.11 -11.71 9.46
C VAL A 45 -5.12 -10.76 8.79
N LEU A 46 -6.39 -10.76 9.22
CA LEU A 46 -7.40 -9.84 8.71
C LEU A 46 -7.08 -8.38 9.07
N ASN A 47 -6.58 -8.14 10.28
CA ASN A 47 -6.12 -6.82 10.69
C ASN A 47 -4.89 -6.37 9.90
N ASP A 48 -3.92 -7.26 9.69
CA ASP A 48 -2.71 -6.98 8.91
C ASP A 48 -3.06 -6.71 7.43
N ILE A 49 -3.97 -7.49 6.83
CA ILE A 49 -4.47 -7.25 5.47
C ILE A 49 -5.20 -5.90 5.40
N SER A 50 -6.04 -5.56 6.38
CA SER A 50 -6.74 -4.28 6.42
C SER A 50 -5.80 -3.09 6.60
N GLN A 51 -4.70 -3.26 7.34
CA GLN A 51 -3.64 -2.26 7.48
C GLN A 51 -2.83 -2.09 6.19
N ILE A 52 -2.51 -3.21 5.50
CA ILE A 52 -1.80 -3.19 4.21
C ILE A 52 -2.67 -2.53 3.13
N GLN A 53 -3.98 -2.81 3.08
CA GLN A 53 -4.91 -2.14 2.16
C GLN A 53 -5.02 -0.65 2.46
N LYS A 54 -5.05 -0.26 3.74
CA LYS A 54 -5.13 1.16 4.14
C LYS A 54 -3.86 1.95 3.82
N SER A 55 -2.70 1.29 3.72
CA SER A 55 -1.41 1.93 3.38
C SER A 55 -1.20 2.17 1.89
N ASN A 56 -2.00 1.54 1.02
CA ASN A 56 -1.88 1.65 -0.44
C ASN A 56 -2.98 2.49 -1.11
N ASP A 57 -3.96 2.99 -0.35
CA ASP A 57 -5.00 3.84 -0.89
C ASP A 57 -4.41 5.17 -1.37
N TYR A 58 -4.68 5.49 -2.64
CA TYR A 58 -4.33 6.79 -3.18
C TYR A 58 -5.05 7.91 -2.41
N ILE A 59 -4.28 8.90 -1.97
CA ILE A 59 -4.82 10.08 -1.29
C ILE A 59 -5.03 11.19 -2.32
N LEU A 60 -6.26 11.67 -2.43
CA LEU A 60 -6.66 12.72 -3.35
C LEU A 60 -5.87 14.00 -3.11
N GLN A 61 -5.40 14.63 -4.20
CA GLN A 61 -4.55 15.81 -4.17
C GLN A 61 -5.09 16.91 -5.09
N PRO A 62 -4.70 18.16 -4.87
CA PRO A 62 -4.99 19.23 -5.81
C PRO A 62 -4.49 18.90 -7.22
N GLY A 63 -5.32 19.17 -8.23
CA GLY A 63 -5.03 18.87 -9.62
C GLY A 63 -5.63 17.57 -10.13
N ASP A 64 -6.02 16.63 -9.27
CA ASP A 64 -6.70 15.40 -9.69
C ASP A 64 -8.03 15.71 -10.36
N LEU A 65 -8.35 15.00 -11.44
CA LEU A 65 -9.63 15.07 -12.15
C LEU A 65 -10.50 13.89 -11.74
N LEU A 66 -11.63 14.16 -11.17
CA LEU A 66 -12.58 13.17 -10.67
C LEU A 66 -13.83 13.10 -11.55
N GLU A 67 -14.30 11.91 -11.82
CA GLU A 67 -15.62 11.64 -12.32
C GLU A 67 -16.51 11.16 -11.17
N ILE A 68 -17.57 11.92 -10.89
CA ILE A 68 -18.50 11.66 -9.80
C ILE A 68 -19.85 11.34 -10.40
N THR A 69 -20.35 10.15 -10.09
CA THR A 69 -21.66 9.66 -10.55
C THR A 69 -22.58 9.50 -9.35
N VAL A 70 -23.77 10.07 -9.43
CA VAL A 70 -24.82 9.90 -8.41
C VAL A 70 -25.90 8.99 -9.00
N PHE A 71 -26.10 7.83 -8.39
CA PHE A 71 -27.02 6.83 -8.89
C PHE A 71 -28.48 7.36 -8.89
N MET A 72 -29.18 7.16 -10.01
CA MET A 72 -30.56 7.68 -10.30
C MET A 72 -30.68 9.21 -10.33
N GLU A 73 -29.57 9.96 -10.36
CA GLU A 73 -29.57 11.42 -10.43
C GLU A 73 -28.63 11.89 -11.54
N ASP A 74 -28.91 11.55 -12.79
CA ASP A 74 -28.04 11.83 -13.95
C ASP A 74 -27.68 13.32 -14.10
N GLY A 75 -28.61 14.21 -13.70
CA GLY A 75 -28.38 15.64 -13.68
C GLY A 75 -27.31 16.11 -12.73
N MET A 76 -26.81 15.23 -11.82
CA MET A 76 -25.78 15.54 -10.84
C MET A 76 -24.41 14.94 -11.18
N ASN A 77 -24.31 14.13 -12.23
CA ASN A 77 -23.02 13.57 -12.66
C ASN A 77 -22.05 14.69 -13.09
N ARG A 78 -20.85 14.67 -12.58
CA ARG A 78 -19.84 15.72 -12.83
C ARG A 78 -18.45 15.15 -13.03
N ILE A 79 -17.70 15.83 -13.89
CA ILE A 79 -16.26 15.69 -13.99
C ILE A 79 -15.66 16.98 -13.41
N LEU A 80 -14.93 16.88 -12.32
CA LEU A 80 -14.42 18.01 -11.55
C LEU A 80 -12.95 17.85 -11.25
N ARG A 81 -12.19 18.94 -11.41
CA ARG A 81 -10.77 18.97 -10.98
C ARG A 81 -10.70 19.53 -9.57
N ILE A 82 -9.89 18.88 -8.72
CA ILE A 82 -9.61 19.37 -7.38
C ILE A 82 -8.80 20.64 -7.51
N SER A 83 -9.32 21.73 -6.95
CA SER A 83 -8.69 23.06 -6.97
C SER A 83 -7.40 23.09 -6.15
N GLY A 84 -6.58 24.12 -6.33
CA GLY A 84 -5.31 24.30 -5.61
C GLY A 84 -5.44 24.34 -4.08
N ASN A 85 -6.59 24.78 -3.56
CA ASN A 85 -6.91 24.71 -2.13
C ASN A 85 -7.45 23.36 -1.67
N GLY A 86 -7.56 22.39 -2.59
CA GLY A 86 -7.99 21.00 -2.32
C GLY A 86 -9.49 20.81 -2.20
N THR A 87 -10.29 21.69 -2.80
CA THR A 87 -11.75 21.59 -2.80
C THR A 87 -12.29 21.27 -4.18
N ILE A 88 -13.52 20.72 -4.22
CA ILE A 88 -14.38 20.69 -5.40
C ILE A 88 -15.65 21.47 -5.13
N THR A 89 -16.31 21.97 -6.17
CA THR A 89 -17.64 22.55 -6.08
C THR A 89 -18.65 21.56 -6.64
N PHE A 90 -19.53 21.04 -5.79
CA PHE A 90 -20.51 20.05 -6.18
C PHE A 90 -21.93 20.60 -6.08
N PRO A 91 -22.87 20.25 -7.00
CA PRO A 91 -24.24 20.72 -6.93
C PRO A 91 -24.89 20.43 -5.58
N LEU A 92 -25.74 21.34 -5.10
CA LEU A 92 -26.44 21.34 -3.82
C LEU A 92 -25.52 21.48 -2.58
N VAL A 93 -24.33 20.90 -2.59
CA VAL A 93 -23.38 20.89 -1.46
C VAL A 93 -22.48 22.13 -1.44
N GLY A 94 -22.18 22.69 -2.63
CA GLY A 94 -21.23 23.78 -2.75
C GLY A 94 -19.77 23.32 -2.67
N ASN A 95 -18.94 24.08 -1.95
CA ASN A 95 -17.49 23.79 -1.82
C ASN A 95 -17.22 22.70 -0.78
N LEU A 96 -16.60 21.62 -1.22
CA LEU A 96 -16.27 20.47 -0.37
C LEU A 96 -14.77 20.20 -0.40
N LYS A 97 -14.13 20.15 0.77
CA LYS A 97 -12.71 19.78 0.93
C LYS A 97 -12.59 18.26 0.82
N ILE A 98 -11.84 17.79 -0.18
CA ILE A 98 -11.63 16.35 -0.41
C ILE A 98 -10.17 15.96 -0.57
N SER A 99 -9.25 16.91 -0.78
CA SER A 99 -7.83 16.59 -0.76
C SER A 99 -7.37 16.16 0.63
N GLY A 100 -6.49 15.17 0.70
CA GLY A 100 -6.03 14.55 1.93
C GLY A 100 -6.87 13.34 2.38
N TYR A 101 -7.93 13.01 1.66
CA TYR A 101 -8.76 11.82 1.88
C TYR A 101 -8.55 10.78 0.78
N SER A 102 -8.78 9.51 1.08
CA SER A 102 -8.89 8.47 0.04
C SER A 102 -10.18 8.67 -0.77
N VAL A 103 -10.28 8.01 -1.94
CA VAL A 103 -11.51 8.05 -2.76
C VAL A 103 -12.73 7.60 -1.94
N ALA A 104 -12.61 6.48 -1.21
CA ALA A 104 -13.70 5.97 -0.39
C ALA A 104 -14.12 6.94 0.74
N GLN A 105 -13.15 7.61 1.37
CA GLN A 105 -13.43 8.64 2.37
C GLN A 105 -14.13 9.86 1.75
N ALA A 106 -13.68 10.29 0.58
CA ALA A 106 -14.30 11.42 -0.14
C ALA A 106 -15.74 11.09 -0.58
N GLU A 107 -16.00 9.87 -1.05
CA GLU A 107 -17.36 9.37 -1.33
C GLU A 107 -18.24 9.44 -0.08
N ALA A 108 -17.75 8.92 1.05
CA ALA A 108 -18.51 8.93 2.30
C ALA A 108 -18.81 10.35 2.79
N ILE A 109 -17.88 11.29 2.63
CA ILE A 109 -18.09 12.70 2.94
C ILE A 109 -19.17 13.28 2.05
N LEU A 110 -19.10 13.08 0.72
CA LEU A 110 -20.07 13.60 -0.23
C LEU A 110 -21.46 12.98 -0.02
N VAL A 111 -21.55 11.68 0.27
CA VAL A 111 -22.81 11.01 0.65
C VAL A 111 -23.43 11.67 1.87
N ARG A 112 -22.63 11.95 2.90
CA ARG A 112 -23.11 12.58 4.14
C ARG A 112 -23.71 13.98 3.86
N GLU A 113 -23.04 14.78 3.07
CA GLU A 113 -23.51 16.15 2.73
C GLU A 113 -24.76 16.10 1.86
N LEU A 114 -24.83 15.17 0.87
CA LEU A 114 -25.99 15.01 -0.02
C LEU A 114 -27.23 14.45 0.66
N LYS A 115 -27.11 13.74 1.79
CA LYS A 115 -28.27 13.24 2.55
C LYS A 115 -29.25 14.33 2.99
N GLN A 116 -28.80 15.58 3.06
CA GLN A 116 -29.69 16.70 3.38
C GLN A 116 -30.65 17.07 2.21
N PHE A 117 -30.33 16.67 1.00
CA PHE A 117 -31.04 17.04 -0.22
C PHE A 117 -31.64 15.82 -0.93
N ILE A 118 -30.99 14.64 -0.84
CA ILE A 118 -31.36 13.42 -1.52
C ILE A 118 -31.58 12.30 -0.51
N ARG A 119 -32.67 11.58 -0.68
CA ARG A 119 -32.97 10.42 0.16
C ARG A 119 -32.13 9.23 -0.29
N ASN A 120 -31.21 8.80 0.58
CA ASN A 120 -30.35 7.63 0.35
C ASN A 120 -29.43 7.73 -0.88
N PRO A 121 -28.58 8.79 -0.99
CA PRO A 121 -27.70 8.97 -2.14
C PRO A 121 -26.66 7.85 -2.23
N GLN A 122 -26.45 7.31 -3.41
CA GLN A 122 -25.36 6.38 -3.73
C GLN A 122 -24.42 7.06 -4.72
N ILE A 123 -23.13 7.09 -4.41
CA ILE A 123 -22.11 7.82 -5.18
C ILE A 123 -20.98 6.87 -5.56
N SER A 124 -20.51 7.04 -6.78
CA SER A 124 -19.25 6.48 -7.25
C SER A 124 -18.33 7.61 -7.66
N MET A 125 -17.07 7.55 -7.21
CA MET A 125 -16.03 8.52 -7.54
C MET A 125 -14.84 7.81 -8.16
N LEU A 126 -14.47 8.20 -9.39
CA LEU A 126 -13.33 7.65 -10.11
C LEU A 126 -12.32 8.74 -10.40
N ILE A 127 -11.03 8.44 -10.28
CA ILE A 127 -9.97 9.33 -10.71
C ILE A 127 -9.76 9.12 -12.21
N LYS A 128 -10.12 10.13 -13.01
CA LYS A 128 -9.89 10.10 -14.48
C LYS A 128 -8.47 10.50 -14.84
N GLU A 129 -7.92 11.49 -14.14
CA GLU A 129 -6.55 11.95 -14.34
C GLU A 129 -5.94 12.29 -12.98
N TYR A 130 -4.72 11.86 -12.76
CA TYR A 130 -3.94 12.29 -11.60
C TYR A 130 -3.35 13.67 -11.84
N GLY A 131 -3.34 14.52 -10.83
CA GLY A 131 -2.71 15.83 -10.90
C GLY A 131 -1.22 15.70 -11.24
N ASN A 132 -0.71 16.67 -12.00
CA ASN A 132 0.71 16.68 -12.39
C ASN A 132 1.60 16.83 -11.17
N LYS A 133 2.23 15.74 -10.79
CA LYS A 133 3.23 15.66 -9.71
C LYS A 133 4.60 15.55 -10.35
N THR A 134 5.32 16.63 -10.41
CA THR A 134 6.61 16.70 -11.09
C THR A 134 7.72 16.98 -10.08
N VAL A 135 8.85 16.33 -10.25
CA VAL A 135 10.15 16.65 -9.63
C VAL A 135 11.13 17.06 -10.72
N TYR A 136 12.12 17.82 -10.37
CA TYR A 136 13.12 18.33 -11.31
C TYR A 136 14.49 17.76 -10.95
N VAL A 137 15.20 17.21 -11.93
CA VAL A 137 16.57 16.70 -11.74
C VAL A 137 17.54 17.55 -12.56
N LEU A 138 18.46 18.20 -11.87
CA LEU A 138 19.38 19.19 -12.41
C LEU A 138 20.84 18.89 -12.00
N GLY A 139 21.79 19.47 -12.73
CA GLY A 139 23.23 19.36 -12.45
C GLY A 139 23.88 18.19 -13.17
N GLN A 140 24.79 17.48 -12.50
CA GLN A 140 25.65 16.46 -13.10
C GLN A 140 24.94 15.10 -13.26
N VAL A 141 23.88 15.10 -14.08
CA VAL A 141 23.16 13.91 -14.56
C VAL A 141 23.17 13.88 -16.08
N LYS A 142 23.05 12.70 -16.69
CA LYS A 142 23.19 12.54 -18.15
C LYS A 142 22.11 13.29 -18.93
N LYS A 143 20.87 13.35 -18.43
CA LYS A 143 19.73 14.01 -19.09
C LYS A 143 18.92 14.82 -18.07
N PRO A 144 19.36 16.02 -17.66
CA PRO A 144 18.58 16.87 -16.76
C PRO A 144 17.17 17.08 -17.31
N SER A 145 16.15 16.77 -16.51
CA SER A 145 14.74 16.87 -16.93
C SER A 145 13.78 16.92 -15.75
N ALA A 146 12.53 17.25 -16.08
CA ALA A 146 11.40 17.09 -15.18
C ALA A 146 10.86 15.66 -15.28
N ILE A 147 10.56 15.04 -14.15
CA ILE A 147 10.04 13.67 -14.05
C ILE A 147 8.70 13.71 -13.35
N GLN A 148 7.72 13.00 -13.90
CA GLN A 148 6.44 12.81 -13.23
C GLN A 148 6.55 11.74 -12.15
N ILE A 149 6.03 12.02 -10.96
CA ILE A 149 5.90 11.02 -9.89
C ILE A 149 4.74 10.10 -10.26
N PRO A 150 4.95 8.77 -10.32
CA PRO A 150 3.87 7.82 -10.54
C PRO A 150 2.79 7.96 -9.46
N PRO A 151 1.49 7.91 -9.81
CA PRO A 151 0.41 8.12 -8.84
C PRO A 151 0.33 7.02 -7.76
N GLU A 152 0.70 5.79 -8.12
CA GLU A 152 0.53 4.60 -7.28
C GLU A 152 1.80 4.20 -6.52
N LYS A 153 2.92 4.88 -6.78
CA LYS A 153 4.21 4.53 -6.20
C LYS A 153 4.99 5.77 -5.81
N ALA A 154 5.57 5.76 -4.62
CA ALA A 154 6.52 6.79 -4.22
C ALA A 154 7.77 6.74 -5.13
N LEU A 155 8.15 7.87 -5.71
CA LEU A 155 9.39 8.03 -6.47
C LEU A 155 10.51 8.35 -5.49
N THR A 156 11.59 7.56 -5.52
CA THR A 156 12.77 7.80 -4.68
C THR A 156 13.83 8.64 -5.42
N ILE A 157 14.82 9.14 -4.66
CA ILE A 157 15.92 9.92 -5.23
C ILE A 157 16.74 9.08 -6.21
N LEU A 158 16.98 7.80 -5.87
CA LEU A 158 17.74 6.88 -6.73
C LEU A 158 16.98 6.55 -8.01
N GLU A 159 15.67 6.31 -7.92
CA GLU A 159 14.80 6.06 -9.07
C GLU A 159 14.76 7.28 -10.01
N ALA A 160 14.63 8.49 -9.44
CA ALA A 160 14.62 9.72 -10.22
C ALA A 160 15.94 9.93 -11.00
N ILE A 161 17.09 9.77 -10.32
CA ILE A 161 18.40 9.89 -10.96
C ILE A 161 18.59 8.82 -12.04
N THR A 162 18.15 7.59 -11.78
CA THR A 162 18.21 6.50 -12.76
C THR A 162 17.37 6.81 -14.00
N SER A 163 16.17 7.38 -13.81
CA SER A 163 15.26 7.74 -14.91
C SER A 163 15.85 8.77 -15.88
N VAL A 164 16.75 9.65 -15.40
CA VAL A 164 17.47 10.63 -16.24
C VAL A 164 18.80 10.11 -16.78
N GLY A 165 19.00 8.78 -16.73
CA GLY A 165 20.18 8.10 -17.28
C GLY A 165 21.37 8.03 -16.32
N GLY A 166 21.19 8.37 -15.05
CA GLY A 166 22.22 8.32 -14.01
C GLY A 166 23.14 9.54 -13.99
N PHE A 167 24.18 9.44 -13.20
CA PHE A 167 25.19 10.48 -13.01
C PHE A 167 26.14 10.64 -14.21
N THR A 168 26.73 11.81 -14.36
CA THR A 168 27.92 12.02 -15.21
C THR A 168 29.19 11.56 -14.46
N ASP A 169 30.30 11.41 -15.22
CA ASP A 169 31.59 10.97 -14.65
C ASP A 169 32.19 11.96 -13.64
N ILE A 170 31.77 13.23 -13.72
CA ILE A 170 32.23 14.30 -12.83
C ILE A 170 31.24 14.64 -11.71
N ALA A 171 30.20 13.84 -11.53
CA ALA A 171 29.21 14.07 -10.51
C ALA A 171 29.73 13.79 -9.11
N ASN A 172 29.37 14.64 -8.15
CA ASN A 172 29.58 14.38 -6.73
C ASN A 172 28.36 13.63 -6.16
N THR A 173 28.42 12.31 -6.17
CA THR A 173 27.32 11.43 -5.75
C THR A 173 27.11 11.38 -4.23
N SER A 174 28.08 11.86 -3.44
CA SER A 174 27.97 11.90 -1.98
C SER A 174 27.33 13.18 -1.44
N LYS A 175 27.12 14.19 -2.29
CA LYS A 175 26.58 15.50 -1.88
C LYS A 175 25.38 15.93 -2.76
N VAL A 176 24.50 14.99 -3.07
CA VAL A 176 23.25 15.29 -3.81
C VAL A 176 22.32 16.06 -2.88
N LYS A 177 21.71 17.13 -3.38
CA LYS A 177 20.80 17.97 -2.62
C LYS A 177 19.38 17.86 -3.13
N VAL A 178 18.42 17.69 -2.23
CA VAL A 178 16.99 17.83 -2.51
C VAL A 178 16.51 19.12 -1.90
N LEU A 179 16.06 20.03 -2.76
CA LEU A 179 15.47 21.32 -2.36
C LEU A 179 13.96 21.13 -2.35
N ARG A 180 13.36 21.28 -1.18
CA ARG A 180 11.92 21.08 -0.92
C ARG A 180 11.32 22.33 -0.31
N MET A 181 10.09 22.64 -0.72
CA MET A 181 9.32 23.70 -0.07
C MET A 181 8.39 23.08 0.97
N GLU A 182 8.62 23.37 2.25
CA GLU A 182 7.76 22.96 3.37
C GLU A 182 7.21 24.20 4.09
N ASN A 183 5.89 24.33 4.16
CA ASN A 183 5.24 25.47 4.85
C ASN A 183 5.75 26.87 4.41
N GLY A 184 6.00 27.03 3.11
CA GLY A 184 6.51 28.27 2.52
C GLY A 184 8.00 28.56 2.80
N LYS A 185 8.72 27.61 3.43
CA LYS A 185 10.16 27.70 3.66
C LYS A 185 10.91 26.67 2.82
N GLN A 186 12.04 27.09 2.28
CA GLN A 186 12.92 26.18 1.55
C GLN A 186 13.76 25.36 2.53
N LYS A 187 13.75 24.05 2.37
CA LYS A 187 14.58 23.08 3.07
C LYS A 187 15.53 22.41 2.10
N SER A 188 16.80 22.28 2.46
CA SER A 188 17.80 21.54 1.72
C SER A 188 18.15 20.27 2.47
N ILE A 189 17.97 19.12 1.81
CA ILE A 189 18.30 17.80 2.36
C ILE A 189 19.50 17.28 1.55
N GLU A 190 20.62 17.04 2.21
CA GLU A 190 21.79 16.44 1.56
C GLU A 190 21.72 14.91 1.68
N VAL A 191 21.92 14.21 0.58
CA VAL A 191 21.83 12.75 0.48
C VAL A 191 23.10 12.19 -0.14
N ASP A 192 23.72 11.26 0.55
CA ASP A 192 24.86 10.50 0.02
C ASP A 192 24.37 9.26 -0.74
N VAL A 193 24.19 9.44 -2.05
CA VAL A 193 23.75 8.36 -2.95
C VAL A 193 24.82 7.25 -3.07
N THR A 194 26.09 7.54 -2.78
CA THR A 194 27.16 6.54 -2.77
C THR A 194 26.91 5.49 -1.68
N GLN A 195 26.43 5.91 -0.51
CA GLN A 195 26.08 4.96 0.57
C GLN A 195 24.89 4.08 0.19
N ILE A 196 23.91 4.61 -0.55
CA ILE A 196 22.78 3.83 -1.01
C ILE A 196 23.24 2.75 -2.01
N THR A 197 24.04 3.16 -3.00
CA THR A 197 24.42 2.29 -4.13
C THR A 197 25.55 1.32 -3.81
N LYS A 198 26.58 1.73 -3.06
CA LYS A 198 27.77 0.91 -2.74
C LYS A 198 27.64 0.15 -1.44
N GLN A 199 26.94 0.72 -0.45
CA GLN A 199 26.83 0.10 0.89
C GLN A 199 25.46 -0.52 1.13
N GLY A 200 24.51 -0.37 0.20
CA GLY A 200 23.17 -0.94 0.30
C GLY A 200 22.27 -0.26 1.36
N ASN A 201 22.63 0.93 1.82
CA ASN A 201 21.87 1.65 2.85
C ASN A 201 20.60 2.30 2.26
N LYS A 202 19.54 1.52 2.12
CA LYS A 202 18.26 1.96 1.58
C LYS A 202 17.53 3.02 2.43
N SER A 203 17.87 3.16 3.70
CA SER A 203 17.22 4.16 4.58
C SER A 203 17.53 5.61 4.16
N LEU A 204 18.61 5.81 3.41
CA LEU A 204 19.00 7.10 2.85
C LEU A 204 18.28 7.42 1.53
N ASP A 205 17.61 6.45 0.90
CA ASP A 205 16.87 6.64 -0.35
C ASP A 205 15.50 7.25 -0.05
N ILE A 206 15.48 8.57 0.10
CA ILE A 206 14.28 9.31 0.50
C ILE A 206 13.25 9.37 -0.62
N SER A 207 11.97 9.36 -0.24
CA SER A 207 10.85 9.59 -1.14
C SER A 207 10.74 11.07 -1.49
N LEU A 208 10.52 11.34 -2.78
CA LEU A 208 10.37 12.67 -3.34
C LEU A 208 8.92 13.15 -3.24
N MET A 209 8.76 14.45 -3.10
CA MET A 209 7.48 15.13 -3.08
C MET A 209 7.30 15.98 -4.34
N PRO A 210 6.06 16.26 -4.78
CA PRO A 210 5.80 17.17 -5.89
C PRO A 210 6.47 18.53 -5.67
N GLY A 211 7.19 19.00 -6.68
CA GLY A 211 7.92 20.27 -6.62
C GLY A 211 9.34 20.15 -6.09
N ASP A 212 9.80 18.99 -5.66
CA ASP A 212 11.19 18.81 -5.26
C ASP A 212 12.16 19.05 -6.44
N ILE A 213 13.30 19.66 -6.13
CA ILE A 213 14.40 19.86 -7.06
C ILE A 213 15.60 19.05 -6.56
N ILE A 214 16.01 18.06 -7.34
CA ILE A 214 17.22 17.27 -7.09
C ILE A 214 18.36 17.97 -7.81
N PHE A 215 19.34 18.42 -7.07
CA PHE A 215 20.53 19.05 -7.60
C PHE A 215 21.76 18.16 -7.36
N VAL A 216 22.43 17.75 -8.43
CA VAL A 216 23.64 16.96 -8.39
C VAL A 216 24.84 17.88 -8.65
N PRO A 217 25.68 18.16 -7.64
CA PRO A 217 26.84 19.02 -7.82
C PRO A 217 27.98 18.30 -8.56
N GLN A 218 28.91 19.08 -9.09
CA GLN A 218 30.16 18.58 -9.64
C GLN A 218 31.11 18.19 -8.51
N SER A 219 31.87 17.13 -8.71
CA SER A 219 33.03 16.79 -7.85
C SER A 219 34.10 17.87 -7.99
N MET A 220 34.51 18.45 -6.86
CA MET A 220 35.74 19.23 -6.84
C MET A 220 36.88 18.26 -6.56
N PHE A 221 37.87 18.28 -7.39
CA PHE A 221 39.07 17.41 -7.35
C PHE A 221 39.81 17.50 -6.04
#